data_b8400355666cdf69ddf4dda67cf158a0
#
_entry.id   b8400355666cdf69ddf4dda67cf158a0
#
_cell.length_a   1.000
_cell.length_b   1.000
_cell.length_c   1.000
_cell.angle_alpha   90.00
_cell.angle_beta   90.00
_cell.angle_gamma   90.00
#
_symmetry.space_group_name_H-M   'P 1'
#
loop_
_entity.id
_entity.type
_entity.pdbx_description
1 polymer ?
#
loop_
_entity_poly.entity_id
_entity_poly.type
_entity_poly.pdbx_seq_one_letter_code
_entity_poly.pdbx_strand_id
1 'polypeptide(L)'
;SYKMFVDEVKKGFTTRLSVFATSHKDATLELMNQLEDSGLISYVGLVEMDRNSPDSVKQLNYQEALQNTEKYIVSAMNFKSCQPIITPRFLPSCSDELMNGISLLRQKYDLPSQSHLNENPNEIKMVLELEDGIRNYSEGYIKFDLFGKNHNCIMAHCVYNTDEEIDLLKERNIFVAHCPESNMNLASGIAPISKYLDKGINVGLGSDVAAGSSLSILRAARQAIQVSKMYYRYVDKQARILDSKDAFYMATLGGGKFFGKVGSFEEGYEFDALVIDDSLIPSLRDFTIEERIERLLYIVDEKLIIQKYCKGNLIKN
;
A
#
# COMPACT_ATOMS: atom_id res chain seq x y z
N SER A 1 17.03 12.12 -4.13
CA SER A 1 16.38 10.79 -4.13
C SER A 1 14.91 10.89 -4.55
N TYR A 2 14.08 11.80 -3.99
CA TYR A 2 12.65 11.89 -4.31
C TYR A 2 12.34 12.15 -5.78
N LYS A 3 13.12 13.03 -6.45
CA LYS A 3 12.98 13.25 -7.89
C LYS A 3 13.12 11.95 -8.70
N MET A 4 14.10 11.11 -8.35
CA MET A 4 14.29 9.81 -9.03
C MET A 4 13.09 8.88 -8.79
N PHE A 5 12.58 8.84 -7.56
CA PHE A 5 11.38 8.07 -7.22
C PHE A 5 10.16 8.53 -8.03
N VAL A 6 9.87 9.83 -8.01
CA VAL A 6 8.72 10.40 -8.73
C VAL A 6 8.84 10.22 -10.23
N ASP A 7 10.02 10.46 -10.80
CA ASP A 7 10.29 10.26 -12.25
C ASP A 7 10.06 8.79 -12.65
N GLU A 8 10.45 7.83 -11.79
CA GLU A 8 10.29 6.41 -12.08
C GLU A 8 8.83 5.96 -11.96
N VAL A 9 8.10 6.37 -10.89
CA VAL A 9 6.67 6.10 -10.76
C VAL A 9 5.87 6.72 -11.92
N LYS A 10 6.26 7.91 -12.36
CA LYS A 10 5.66 8.62 -13.48
C LYS A 10 5.73 7.83 -14.78
N LYS A 11 6.87 7.20 -15.05
CA LYS A 11 7.09 6.34 -16.24
C LYS A 11 6.41 4.97 -16.10
N GLY A 12 6.20 4.50 -14.87
CA GLY A 12 5.67 3.17 -14.59
C GLY A 12 4.15 3.04 -14.75
N PHE A 13 3.61 1.91 -14.37
CA PHE A 13 2.19 1.54 -14.53
C PHE A 13 1.26 2.17 -13.48
N THR A 14 1.77 2.88 -12.49
CA THR A 14 1.01 3.41 -11.35
C THR A 14 0.45 4.80 -11.66
N THR A 15 -0.85 5.02 -11.45
CA THR A 15 -1.51 6.33 -11.54
C THR A 15 -1.79 6.91 -10.15
N ARG A 16 -2.02 6.06 -9.15
CA ARG A 16 -2.31 6.43 -7.76
C ARG A 16 -1.49 5.63 -6.79
N LEU A 17 -1.04 6.28 -5.72
CA LEU A 17 -0.16 5.63 -4.75
C LEU A 17 -0.41 6.14 -3.32
N SER A 18 -0.17 5.26 -2.34
CA SER A 18 -0.03 5.63 -0.94
C SER A 18 1.40 5.39 -0.50
N VAL A 19 2.02 6.41 0.10
CA VAL A 19 3.48 6.44 0.35
C VAL A 19 3.76 6.58 1.84
N PHE A 20 4.58 5.68 2.37
CA PHE A 20 5.30 5.88 3.61
C PHE A 20 6.55 6.72 3.30
N ALA A 21 6.56 8.02 3.68
CA ALA A 21 7.69 8.89 3.34
C ALA A 21 8.84 8.75 4.35
N THR A 22 9.01 9.70 5.23
CA THR A 22 10.03 9.72 6.28
C THR A 22 9.45 10.37 7.53
N SER A 23 10.18 10.33 8.65
CA SER A 23 9.84 11.05 9.88
C SER A 23 10.16 12.57 9.82
N HIS A 24 10.77 13.04 8.74
CA HIS A 24 11.16 14.44 8.57
C HIS A 24 10.10 15.21 7.80
N LYS A 25 9.38 16.10 8.48
CA LYS A 25 8.27 16.89 7.93
C LYS A 25 8.63 17.62 6.62
N ASP A 26 9.73 18.36 6.60
CA ASP A 26 10.08 19.18 5.44
C ASP A 26 10.47 18.33 4.23
N ALA A 27 11.13 17.20 4.45
CA ALA A 27 11.43 16.23 3.39
C ALA A 27 10.14 15.56 2.86
N THR A 28 9.17 15.26 3.73
CA THR A 28 7.87 14.72 3.32
C THR A 28 7.06 15.73 2.49
N LEU A 29 7.06 17.01 2.89
CA LEU A 29 6.41 18.08 2.11
C LEU A 29 7.10 18.30 0.76
N GLU A 30 8.43 18.17 0.67
CA GLU A 30 9.15 18.23 -0.60
C GLU A 30 8.76 17.06 -1.53
N LEU A 31 8.59 15.85 -1.00
CA LEU A 31 8.05 14.74 -1.78
C LEU A 31 6.65 15.05 -2.31
N MET A 32 5.78 15.63 -1.48
CA MET A 32 4.42 16.03 -1.89
C MET A 32 4.45 17.07 -3.01
N ASN A 33 5.33 18.08 -2.96
CA ASN A 33 5.51 19.04 -4.04
C ASN A 33 5.83 18.34 -5.38
N GLN A 34 6.77 17.41 -5.35
CA GLN A 34 7.18 16.69 -6.57
C GLN A 34 6.08 15.75 -7.09
N LEU A 35 5.31 15.13 -6.20
CA LEU A 35 4.15 14.31 -6.58
C LEU A 35 3.01 15.17 -7.14
N GLU A 36 2.72 16.32 -6.56
CA GLU A 36 1.73 17.28 -7.07
C GLU A 36 2.07 17.71 -8.50
N ASP A 37 3.34 18.08 -8.75
CA ASP A 37 3.84 18.47 -10.09
C ASP A 37 3.83 17.32 -11.10
N SER A 38 3.85 16.08 -10.63
CA SER A 38 3.81 14.89 -11.50
C SER A 38 2.46 14.67 -12.19
N GLY A 39 1.38 15.19 -11.61
CA GLY A 39 0.00 14.92 -12.00
C GLY A 39 -0.55 13.56 -11.53
N LEU A 40 0.21 12.79 -10.75
CA LEU A 40 -0.27 11.59 -10.08
C LEU A 40 -1.12 11.96 -8.87
N ILE A 41 -2.03 11.06 -8.46
CA ILE A 41 -2.80 11.24 -7.22
C ILE A 41 -2.17 10.39 -6.12
N SER A 42 -1.96 10.98 -4.95
CA SER A 42 -1.29 10.28 -3.86
C SER A 42 -1.84 10.60 -2.48
N TYR A 43 -1.73 9.60 -1.60
CA TYR A 43 -1.67 9.80 -0.17
C TYR A 43 -0.21 9.72 0.28
N VAL A 44 0.24 10.68 1.08
CA VAL A 44 1.63 10.70 1.56
C VAL A 44 1.60 10.77 3.08
N GLY A 45 2.34 9.90 3.74
CA GLY A 45 2.39 9.81 5.19
C GLY A 45 3.72 10.27 5.76
N LEU A 46 3.67 11.22 6.70
CA LEU A 46 4.77 11.44 7.63
C LEU A 46 4.84 10.23 8.56
N VAL A 47 5.99 9.56 8.59
CA VAL A 47 6.12 8.31 9.36
C VAL A 47 6.38 8.60 10.82
N GLU A 48 5.50 8.13 11.69
CA GLU A 48 5.58 8.35 13.13
C GLU A 48 6.31 7.20 13.83
N MET A 49 7.28 7.54 14.67
CA MET A 49 8.00 6.59 15.52
C MET A 49 8.75 7.32 16.64
N ASP A 50 8.54 6.94 17.89
CA ASP A 50 9.18 7.55 19.06
C ASP A 50 9.85 6.52 20.00
N ARG A 51 9.71 5.21 19.71
CA ARG A 51 10.41 4.13 20.42
C ARG A 51 10.96 3.07 19.44
N ASN A 52 11.86 2.21 19.88
CA ASN A 52 12.37 1.04 19.17
C ASN A 52 12.79 1.31 17.72
N SER A 53 13.40 2.46 17.48
CA SER A 53 13.83 2.91 16.15
C SER A 53 15.19 3.59 16.25
N PRO A 54 16.00 3.61 15.16
CA PRO A 54 17.29 4.30 15.17
C PRO A 54 17.11 5.81 15.48
N ASP A 55 18.04 6.37 16.26
CA ASP A 55 18.00 7.78 16.68
C ASP A 55 17.99 8.77 15.51
N SER A 56 18.51 8.37 14.35
CA SER A 56 18.52 9.20 13.14
C SER A 56 17.15 9.43 12.50
N VAL A 57 16.13 8.61 12.83
CA VAL A 57 14.79 8.69 12.26
C VAL A 57 13.68 8.72 13.32
N LYS A 58 14.01 8.43 14.58
CA LYS A 58 13.07 8.45 15.70
C LYS A 58 12.83 9.90 16.15
N GLN A 59 11.57 10.29 16.38
CA GLN A 59 11.26 11.54 17.05
C GLN A 59 11.75 11.50 18.51
N LEU A 60 12.11 12.65 19.05
CA LEU A 60 12.68 12.77 20.39
C LEU A 60 11.69 12.29 21.47
N ASN A 61 10.41 12.60 21.28
CA ASN A 61 9.30 12.20 22.16
C ASN A 61 7.97 12.38 21.41
N TYR A 62 6.89 11.83 22.00
CA TYR A 62 5.55 11.89 21.40
C TYR A 62 5.01 13.32 21.23
N GLN A 63 5.36 14.27 22.12
CA GLN A 63 4.88 15.64 22.04
C GLN A 63 5.45 16.33 20.79
N GLU A 64 6.74 16.17 20.54
CA GLU A 64 7.38 16.70 19.33
C GLU A 64 6.82 16.03 18.07
N ALA A 65 6.65 14.71 18.10
CA ALA A 65 6.03 13.96 17.02
C ALA A 65 4.66 14.53 16.66
N LEU A 66 3.76 14.66 17.64
CA LEU A 66 2.40 15.17 17.43
C LEU A 66 2.37 16.62 16.91
N GLN A 67 3.25 17.49 17.42
CA GLN A 67 3.36 18.87 16.90
C GLN A 67 3.83 18.90 15.44
N ASN A 68 4.79 18.06 15.08
CA ASN A 68 5.31 17.97 13.71
C ASN A 68 4.25 17.37 12.78
N THR A 69 3.53 16.33 13.22
CA THR A 69 2.43 15.71 12.47
C THR A 69 1.32 16.72 12.21
N GLU A 70 0.89 17.48 13.20
CA GLU A 70 -0.16 18.48 13.00
C GLU A 70 0.28 19.60 12.04
N LYS A 71 1.51 20.11 12.18
CA LYS A 71 2.08 21.08 11.23
C LYS A 71 2.18 20.52 9.83
N TYR A 72 2.56 19.23 9.69
CA TYR A 72 2.58 18.54 8.41
C TYR A 72 1.18 18.47 7.80
N ILE A 73 0.17 17.99 8.53
CA ILE A 73 -1.21 17.88 8.07
C ILE A 73 -1.73 19.22 7.55
N VAL A 74 -1.59 20.29 8.36
CA VAL A 74 -2.06 21.65 7.98
C VAL A 74 -1.37 22.13 6.70
N SER A 75 -0.07 21.88 6.53
CA SER A 75 0.65 22.24 5.31
C SER A 75 0.22 21.38 4.13
N ALA A 76 0.02 20.07 4.35
CA ALA A 76 -0.36 19.09 3.34
C ALA A 76 -1.77 19.30 2.78
N MET A 77 -2.69 19.87 3.56
CA MET A 77 -4.06 20.18 3.09
C MET A 77 -4.12 21.24 1.99
N ASN A 78 -3.03 21.94 1.70
CA ASN A 78 -2.96 22.90 0.60
C ASN A 78 -2.73 22.25 -0.78
N PHE A 79 -2.32 20.98 -0.82
CA PHE A 79 -2.14 20.24 -2.08
C PHE A 79 -3.48 19.76 -2.64
N LYS A 80 -3.58 19.63 -3.96
CA LYS A 80 -4.81 19.23 -4.66
C LYS A 80 -4.86 17.74 -4.99
N SER A 81 -3.75 17.19 -5.44
CA SER A 81 -3.61 15.78 -5.85
C SER A 81 -2.84 14.92 -4.84
N CYS A 82 -2.16 15.55 -3.88
CA CYS A 82 -1.49 14.90 -2.78
C CYS A 82 -2.24 15.16 -1.47
N GLN A 83 -2.65 14.12 -0.76
CA GLN A 83 -3.36 14.26 0.50
C GLN A 83 -2.56 13.62 1.65
N PRO A 84 -2.64 14.16 2.88
CA PRO A 84 -2.01 13.53 4.02
C PRO A 84 -2.73 12.23 4.42
N ILE A 85 -1.98 11.28 4.94
CA ILE A 85 -2.48 10.05 5.55
C ILE A 85 -1.74 9.80 6.86
N ILE A 86 -2.46 9.46 7.91
CA ILE A 86 -1.88 9.12 9.22
C ILE A 86 -1.07 7.84 9.10
N THR A 87 0.20 7.90 9.53
CA THR A 87 1.16 6.83 9.24
C THR A 87 2.01 6.48 10.46
N PRO A 88 1.44 5.86 11.52
CA PRO A 88 2.29 5.19 12.48
C PRO A 88 3.08 4.10 11.75
N ARG A 89 4.41 4.06 11.95
CA ARG A 89 5.21 3.05 11.27
C ARG A 89 4.66 1.64 11.55
N PHE A 90 4.55 1.28 12.81
CA PHE A 90 3.91 0.06 13.32
C PHE A 90 3.87 0.12 14.86
N LEU A 91 3.05 -0.69 15.51
CA LEU A 91 2.90 -0.65 16.98
C LEU A 91 4.22 -0.71 17.75
N PRO A 92 5.21 -1.57 17.41
CA PRO A 92 6.46 -1.63 18.18
C PRO A 92 7.24 -0.31 18.22
N SER A 93 7.09 0.57 17.24
CA SER A 93 7.84 1.82 17.14
C SER A 93 7.10 3.06 17.64
N CYS A 94 5.86 2.93 18.08
CA CYS A 94 5.04 4.03 18.56
C CYS A 94 4.63 3.80 20.00
N SER A 95 4.83 4.79 20.88
CA SER A 95 4.29 4.73 22.25
C SER A 95 2.77 4.84 22.27
N ASP A 96 2.14 4.41 23.36
CA ASP A 96 0.69 4.54 23.54
C ASP A 96 0.25 6.00 23.48
N GLU A 97 1.04 6.91 24.04
CA GLU A 97 0.80 8.34 23.99
C GLU A 97 0.84 8.88 22.57
N LEU A 98 1.80 8.43 21.75
CA LEU A 98 1.88 8.80 20.34
C LEU A 98 0.68 8.23 19.57
N MET A 99 0.35 6.95 19.74
CA MET A 99 -0.79 6.30 19.07
C MET A 99 -2.12 7.00 19.39
N ASN A 100 -2.37 7.32 20.66
CA ASN A 100 -3.55 8.07 21.07
C ASN A 100 -3.59 9.47 20.45
N GLY A 101 -2.46 10.18 20.46
CA GLY A 101 -2.36 11.53 19.91
C GLY A 101 -2.60 11.58 18.39
N ILE A 102 -1.98 10.67 17.62
CA ILE A 102 -2.21 10.63 16.17
C ILE A 102 -3.64 10.17 15.81
N SER A 103 -4.26 9.32 16.64
CA SER A 103 -5.67 8.99 16.48
C SER A 103 -6.57 10.21 16.63
N LEU A 104 -6.30 11.06 17.62
CA LEU A 104 -7.03 12.34 17.80
C LEU A 104 -6.81 13.28 16.61
N LEU A 105 -5.59 13.36 16.07
CA LEU A 105 -5.30 14.14 14.86
C LEU A 105 -6.04 13.57 13.64
N ARG A 106 -6.07 12.23 13.47
CA ARG A 106 -6.85 11.57 12.44
C ARG A 106 -8.32 11.98 12.49
N GLN A 107 -8.93 11.91 13.68
CA GLN A 107 -10.34 12.29 13.88
C GLN A 107 -10.58 13.78 13.62
N LYS A 108 -9.70 14.65 14.13
CA LYS A 108 -9.79 16.11 13.98
C LYS A 108 -9.79 16.55 12.52
N TYR A 109 -9.00 15.91 11.69
CA TYR A 109 -8.81 16.27 10.28
C TYR A 109 -9.50 15.31 9.30
N ASP A 110 -10.26 14.32 9.80
CA ASP A 110 -10.97 13.28 9.02
C ASP A 110 -10.07 12.58 7.99
N LEU A 111 -8.93 12.09 8.46
CA LEU A 111 -7.91 11.49 7.59
C LEU A 111 -7.99 9.97 7.55
N PRO A 112 -7.59 9.35 6.43
CA PRO A 112 -7.32 7.91 6.38
C PRO A 112 -6.04 7.57 7.16
N SER A 113 -5.81 6.28 7.40
CA SER A 113 -4.59 5.78 8.05
C SER A 113 -3.94 4.66 7.25
N GLN A 114 -2.63 4.48 7.47
CA GLN A 114 -1.87 3.33 6.96
C GLN A 114 -0.82 2.87 7.98
N SER A 115 -0.54 1.57 8.00
CA SER A 115 0.50 1.00 8.85
C SER A 115 0.91 -0.40 8.36
N HIS A 116 1.74 -1.11 9.13
CA HIS A 116 2.16 -2.49 8.88
C HIS A 116 1.44 -3.42 9.85
N LEU A 117 1.09 -4.62 9.39
CA LEU A 117 0.36 -5.61 10.19
C LEU A 117 0.86 -7.02 9.93
N ASN A 118 1.24 -7.73 10.98
CA ASN A 118 1.53 -9.17 10.95
C ASN A 118 2.54 -9.56 9.85
N GLU A 119 3.60 -8.77 9.69
CA GLU A 119 4.59 -9.04 8.65
C GLU A 119 5.42 -10.29 8.98
N ASN A 120 5.87 -10.42 10.24
CA ASN A 120 6.67 -11.56 10.65
C ASN A 120 6.42 -11.99 12.11
N PRO A 121 6.75 -13.24 12.48
CA PRO A 121 6.44 -13.77 13.81
C PRO A 121 7.13 -13.05 14.97
N ASN A 122 8.33 -12.50 14.77
CA ASN A 122 9.05 -11.78 15.83
C ASN A 122 8.38 -10.43 16.12
N GLU A 123 7.90 -9.76 15.09
CA GLU A 123 7.12 -8.53 15.23
C GLU A 123 5.83 -8.79 16.00
N ILE A 124 5.08 -9.83 15.64
CA ILE A 124 3.84 -10.22 16.35
C ILE A 124 4.11 -10.48 17.81
N LYS A 125 5.15 -11.27 18.12
CA LYS A 125 5.56 -11.56 19.49
C LYS A 125 5.88 -10.27 20.25
N MET A 126 6.64 -9.36 19.65
CA MET A 126 6.99 -8.08 20.26
C MET A 126 5.75 -7.23 20.57
N VAL A 127 4.76 -7.20 19.68
CA VAL A 127 3.51 -6.48 19.90
C VAL A 127 2.73 -7.06 21.07
N LEU A 128 2.61 -8.38 21.14
CA LEU A 128 1.91 -9.05 22.24
C LEU A 128 2.62 -8.89 23.61
N GLU A 129 3.93 -8.65 23.60
CA GLU A 129 4.71 -8.35 24.81
C GLU A 129 4.63 -6.87 25.23
N LEU A 130 4.40 -5.95 24.27
CA LEU A 130 4.35 -4.51 24.52
C LEU A 130 2.95 -4.00 24.88
N GLU A 131 1.90 -4.65 24.37
CA GLU A 131 0.52 -4.18 24.49
C GLU A 131 -0.27 -5.09 25.43
N ASP A 132 -0.54 -4.60 26.63
CA ASP A 132 -1.32 -5.35 27.61
C ASP A 132 -2.79 -5.52 27.19
N GLY A 133 -3.33 -6.72 27.41
CA GLY A 133 -4.76 -7.02 27.27
C GLY A 133 -5.23 -7.27 25.85
N ILE A 134 -4.36 -7.30 24.85
CA ILE A 134 -4.70 -7.70 23.47
C ILE A 134 -4.48 -9.21 23.25
N ARG A 135 -5.26 -9.81 22.36
CA ARG A 135 -5.15 -11.24 21.98
C ARG A 135 -4.39 -11.44 20.67
N ASN A 136 -4.39 -10.41 19.81
CA ASN A 136 -3.74 -10.42 18.51
C ASN A 136 -3.30 -9.00 18.12
N TYR A 137 -2.49 -8.89 17.08
CA TYR A 137 -1.91 -7.62 16.64
C TYR A 137 -2.96 -6.59 16.21
N SER A 138 -4.02 -7.03 15.52
CA SER A 138 -5.10 -6.16 15.06
C SER A 138 -5.81 -5.45 16.22
N GLU A 139 -5.97 -6.11 17.37
CA GLU A 139 -6.57 -5.51 18.56
C GLU A 139 -5.73 -4.33 19.10
N GLY A 140 -4.42 -4.35 18.92
CA GLY A 140 -3.55 -3.22 19.27
C GLY A 140 -3.91 -1.95 18.48
N TYR A 141 -4.18 -2.04 17.18
CA TYR A 141 -4.66 -0.90 16.40
C TYR A 141 -6.09 -0.51 16.74
N ILE A 142 -6.95 -1.48 17.06
CA ILE A 142 -8.35 -1.23 17.47
C ILE A 142 -8.38 -0.42 18.77
N LYS A 143 -7.50 -0.74 19.73
CA LYS A 143 -7.34 -0.02 21.02
C LYS A 143 -7.19 1.50 20.78
N PHE A 144 -6.51 1.91 19.72
CA PHE A 144 -6.25 3.32 19.39
C PHE A 144 -7.17 3.90 18.31
N ASP A 145 -8.23 3.21 17.88
CA ASP A 145 -9.12 3.62 16.77
C ASP A 145 -8.36 3.92 15.46
N LEU A 146 -7.33 3.11 15.15
CA LEU A 146 -6.51 3.22 13.94
C LEU A 146 -6.64 1.99 13.02
N PHE A 147 -7.73 1.21 13.18
CA PHE A 147 -8.02 0.00 12.39
C PHE A 147 -9.36 0.08 11.68
N GLY A 148 -9.49 1.00 10.74
CA GLY A 148 -10.67 1.14 9.87
C GLY A 148 -12.00 1.39 10.61
N LYS A 149 -13.09 0.83 10.10
CA LYS A 149 -14.49 0.97 10.51
C LYS A 149 -15.09 2.34 10.17
N ASN A 150 -14.58 3.42 10.72
CA ASN A 150 -15.10 4.78 10.52
C ASN A 150 -14.22 5.62 9.59
N HIS A 151 -13.14 5.06 9.07
CA HIS A 151 -12.22 5.69 8.12
C HIS A 151 -11.54 4.64 7.25
N ASN A 152 -11.03 5.06 6.10
CA ASN A 152 -10.25 4.18 5.24
C ASN A 152 -8.88 3.89 5.88
N CYS A 153 -8.48 2.62 5.89
CA CYS A 153 -7.23 2.18 6.49
C CYS A 153 -6.53 1.17 5.58
N ILE A 154 -5.23 1.37 5.34
CA ILE A 154 -4.36 0.41 4.65
C ILE A 154 -3.49 -0.30 5.68
N MET A 155 -3.44 -1.64 5.61
CA MET A 155 -2.49 -2.45 6.35
C MET A 155 -1.58 -3.20 5.37
N ALA A 156 -0.27 -2.92 5.45
CA ALA A 156 0.71 -3.58 4.62
C ALA A 156 1.04 -4.98 5.14
N HIS A 157 1.44 -5.85 4.23
CA HIS A 157 1.89 -7.24 4.40
C HIS A 157 0.79 -8.23 4.77
N CYS A 158 0.24 -8.20 5.98
CA CYS A 158 -0.81 -9.11 6.46
C CYS A 158 -0.48 -10.59 6.19
N VAL A 159 0.76 -11.03 6.54
CA VAL A 159 1.27 -12.36 6.22
C VAL A 159 0.72 -13.41 7.17
N TYR A 160 0.69 -13.12 8.47
CA TYR A 160 0.39 -14.09 9.54
C TYR A 160 -0.90 -13.79 10.29
N ASN A 161 -1.90 -13.23 9.60
CA ASN A 161 -3.19 -13.00 10.21
C ASN A 161 -3.88 -14.32 10.59
N THR A 162 -4.38 -14.39 11.82
CA THR A 162 -5.28 -15.47 12.28
C THR A 162 -6.62 -15.37 11.57
N ASP A 163 -7.44 -16.41 11.65
CA ASP A 163 -8.78 -16.39 11.06
C ASP A 163 -9.66 -15.29 11.65
N GLU A 164 -9.52 -15.02 12.94
CA GLU A 164 -10.21 -13.92 13.64
C GLU A 164 -9.76 -12.55 13.10
N GLU A 165 -8.46 -12.35 12.88
CA GLU A 165 -7.94 -11.12 12.30
C GLU A 165 -8.36 -10.94 10.85
N ILE A 166 -8.46 -12.02 10.08
CA ILE A 166 -8.98 -11.98 8.71
C ILE A 166 -10.46 -11.55 8.70
N ASP A 167 -11.25 -12.00 9.66
CA ASP A 167 -12.64 -11.56 9.79
C ASP A 167 -12.72 -10.07 10.20
N LEU A 168 -11.82 -9.60 11.08
CA LEU A 168 -11.69 -8.19 11.42
C LEU A 168 -11.27 -7.32 10.21
N LEU A 169 -10.37 -7.78 9.35
CA LEU A 169 -10.02 -7.08 8.10
C LEU A 169 -11.28 -6.83 7.25
N LYS A 170 -12.14 -7.83 7.12
CA LYS A 170 -13.40 -7.72 6.37
C LYS A 170 -14.40 -6.81 7.05
N GLU A 171 -14.68 -7.05 8.33
CA GLU A 171 -15.68 -6.30 9.11
C GLU A 171 -15.38 -4.80 9.14
N ARG A 172 -14.10 -4.46 9.27
CA ARG A 172 -13.65 -3.08 9.40
C ARG A 172 -13.26 -2.42 8.09
N ASN A 173 -13.52 -3.11 6.96
CA ASN A 173 -13.22 -2.62 5.61
C ASN A 173 -11.74 -2.20 5.43
N ILE A 174 -10.82 -3.01 5.94
CA ILE A 174 -9.38 -2.77 5.80
C ILE A 174 -8.95 -3.06 4.35
N PHE A 175 -8.08 -2.20 3.82
CA PHE A 175 -7.38 -2.42 2.57
C PHE A 175 -6.02 -3.07 2.86
N VAL A 176 -5.80 -4.26 2.32
CA VAL A 176 -4.52 -4.96 2.44
C VAL A 176 -3.61 -4.52 1.30
N ALA A 177 -2.42 -4.02 1.62
CA ALA A 177 -1.37 -3.80 0.63
C ALA A 177 -0.47 -5.04 0.59
N HIS A 178 -0.65 -5.88 -0.43
CA HIS A 178 0.18 -7.07 -0.64
C HIS A 178 1.53 -6.70 -1.24
N CYS A 179 2.61 -6.96 -0.52
CA CYS A 179 4.00 -6.63 -0.87
C CYS A 179 4.81 -7.91 -1.11
N PRO A 180 4.57 -8.67 -2.21
CA PRO A 180 5.14 -10.01 -2.38
C PRO A 180 6.66 -10.02 -2.46
N GLU A 181 7.27 -9.02 -3.11
CA GLU A 181 8.73 -8.97 -3.26
C GLU A 181 9.44 -8.66 -1.95
N SER A 182 8.95 -7.68 -1.19
CA SER A 182 9.46 -7.37 0.14
C SER A 182 9.36 -8.56 1.08
N ASN A 183 8.19 -9.19 1.13
CA ASN A 183 7.97 -10.38 1.97
C ASN A 183 8.97 -11.51 1.66
N MET A 184 9.34 -11.69 0.38
CA MET A 184 10.37 -12.66 -0.03
C MET A 184 11.78 -12.20 0.36
N ASN A 185 12.13 -10.93 0.08
CA ASN A 185 13.47 -10.41 0.32
C ASN A 185 13.84 -10.38 1.80
N LEU A 186 12.87 -10.08 2.66
CA LEU A 186 13.04 -10.02 4.11
C LEU A 186 12.75 -11.38 4.80
N ALA A 187 12.42 -12.42 4.03
CA ALA A 187 11.99 -13.70 4.56
C ALA A 187 10.81 -13.60 5.54
N SER A 188 9.94 -12.61 5.35
CA SER A 188 8.75 -12.39 6.18
C SER A 188 7.76 -13.54 6.03
N GLY A 189 7.57 -14.07 4.81
CA GLY A 189 6.67 -15.19 4.54
C GLY A 189 5.77 -14.98 3.33
N ILE A 190 4.69 -15.78 3.23
CA ILE A 190 3.75 -15.74 2.12
C ILE A 190 2.34 -15.47 2.64
N ALA A 191 1.76 -14.32 2.29
CA ALA A 191 0.42 -13.93 2.71
C ALA A 191 -0.67 -14.78 2.01
N PRO A 192 -1.78 -15.14 2.71
CA PRO A 192 -2.87 -15.97 2.17
C PRO A 192 -3.85 -15.15 1.31
N ILE A 193 -3.35 -14.50 0.26
CA ILE A 193 -4.08 -13.50 -0.54
C ILE A 193 -5.34 -14.07 -1.20
N SER A 194 -5.29 -15.31 -1.70
CA SER A 194 -6.50 -15.93 -2.26
C SER A 194 -7.64 -16.01 -1.23
N LYS A 195 -7.32 -16.34 0.03
CA LYS A 195 -8.29 -16.38 1.12
C LYS A 195 -8.88 -14.99 1.40
N TYR A 196 -8.06 -13.93 1.31
CA TYR A 196 -8.54 -12.55 1.46
C TYR A 196 -9.51 -12.15 0.35
N LEU A 197 -9.14 -12.43 -0.91
CA LEU A 197 -9.99 -12.15 -2.06
C LEU A 197 -11.30 -12.95 -2.01
N ASP A 198 -11.24 -14.24 -1.66
CA ASP A 198 -12.42 -15.12 -1.56
C ASP A 198 -13.39 -14.66 -0.44
N LYS A 199 -12.86 -14.07 0.64
CA LYS A 199 -13.66 -13.39 1.68
C LYS A 199 -14.14 -11.99 1.27
N GLY A 200 -13.74 -11.48 0.11
CA GLY A 200 -14.09 -10.16 -0.40
C GLY A 200 -13.42 -9.02 0.40
N ILE A 201 -12.23 -9.25 0.96
CA ILE A 201 -11.39 -8.21 1.54
C ILE A 201 -10.76 -7.40 0.40
N ASN A 202 -10.65 -6.09 0.56
CA ASN A 202 -10.00 -5.23 -0.42
C ASN A 202 -8.49 -5.47 -0.41
N VAL A 203 -7.93 -5.89 -1.53
CA VAL A 203 -6.48 -6.12 -1.69
C VAL A 203 -5.96 -5.31 -2.86
N GLY A 204 -4.96 -4.51 -2.60
CA GLY A 204 -4.12 -3.85 -3.60
C GLY A 204 -2.69 -4.39 -3.54
N LEU A 205 -1.83 -3.90 -4.43
CA LEU A 205 -0.42 -4.29 -4.51
C LEU A 205 0.47 -3.17 -3.97
N GLY A 206 1.53 -3.53 -3.25
CA GLY A 206 2.58 -2.64 -2.79
C GLY A 206 3.95 -3.05 -3.35
N SER A 207 4.76 -2.06 -3.68
CA SER A 207 6.16 -2.26 -4.08
C SER A 207 7.08 -2.38 -2.87
N ASP A 208 6.76 -1.65 -1.81
CA ASP A 208 7.55 -1.57 -0.58
C ASP A 208 9.06 -1.35 -0.84
N VAL A 209 9.36 -0.45 -1.77
CA VAL A 209 10.76 -0.07 -2.06
C VAL A 209 11.30 0.78 -0.87
N ALA A 210 12.43 0.39 -0.26
CA ALA A 210 13.52 -0.43 -0.80
C ALA A 210 13.65 -1.86 -0.20
N ALA A 211 12.66 -2.41 0.51
CA ALA A 211 12.64 -3.84 0.80
C ALA A 211 12.21 -4.64 -0.45
N GLY A 212 11.27 -4.14 -1.22
CA GLY A 212 11.09 -4.51 -2.62
C GLY A 212 12.12 -3.83 -3.53
N SER A 213 12.49 -4.45 -4.64
CA SER A 213 13.55 -3.99 -5.56
C SER A 213 13.04 -3.16 -6.74
N SER A 214 11.73 -3.04 -6.93
CA SER A 214 11.12 -2.41 -8.10
C SER A 214 9.85 -1.64 -7.76
N LEU A 215 9.68 -0.47 -8.39
CA LEU A 215 8.45 0.32 -8.31
C LEU A 215 7.35 -0.18 -9.26
N SER A 216 7.63 -1.19 -10.08
CA SER A 216 6.68 -1.71 -11.06
C SER A 216 5.58 -2.54 -10.41
N ILE A 217 4.36 -2.00 -10.42
CA ILE A 217 3.20 -2.69 -9.84
C ILE A 217 2.80 -3.96 -10.62
N LEU A 218 3.08 -4.02 -11.92
CA LEU A 218 2.87 -5.25 -12.70
C LEU A 218 3.88 -6.33 -12.32
N ARG A 219 5.09 -5.96 -11.92
CA ARG A 219 6.05 -6.92 -11.34
C ARG A 219 5.52 -7.49 -10.04
N ALA A 220 4.99 -6.66 -9.15
CA ALA A 220 4.33 -7.13 -7.93
C ALA A 220 3.13 -8.04 -8.24
N ALA A 221 2.32 -7.72 -9.26
CA ALA A 221 1.21 -8.54 -9.72
C ALA A 221 1.66 -9.95 -10.16
N ARG A 222 2.72 -10.03 -10.97
CA ARG A 222 3.33 -11.32 -11.36
C ARG A 222 3.85 -12.10 -10.16
N GLN A 223 4.53 -11.42 -9.24
CA GLN A 223 5.08 -12.05 -8.05
C GLN A 223 3.96 -12.57 -7.13
N ALA A 224 2.83 -11.86 -7.00
CA ALA A 224 1.66 -12.34 -6.27
C ALA A 224 1.16 -13.69 -6.80
N ILE A 225 1.09 -13.88 -8.13
CA ILE A 225 0.75 -15.18 -8.73
C ILE A 225 1.81 -16.23 -8.36
N GLN A 226 3.09 -15.89 -8.49
CA GLN A 226 4.20 -16.83 -8.25
C GLN A 226 4.23 -17.30 -6.78
N VAL A 227 4.12 -16.37 -5.82
CA VAL A 227 4.15 -16.73 -4.40
C VAL A 227 2.90 -17.48 -3.96
N SER A 228 1.73 -17.24 -4.59
CA SER A 228 0.52 -18.01 -4.31
C SER A 228 0.66 -19.49 -4.66
N LYS A 229 1.42 -19.81 -5.74
CA LYS A 229 1.78 -21.20 -6.10
C LYS A 229 2.67 -21.84 -5.04
N MET A 230 3.58 -21.05 -4.44
CA MET A 230 4.43 -21.54 -3.35
C MET A 230 3.64 -21.71 -2.06
N TYR A 231 2.68 -20.78 -1.77
CA TYR A 231 1.75 -20.91 -0.66
C TYR A 231 0.96 -22.22 -0.76
N TYR A 232 0.32 -22.47 -1.91
CA TYR A 232 -0.38 -23.73 -2.20
C TYR A 232 0.53 -24.95 -2.00
N ARG A 233 1.77 -24.88 -2.47
CA ARG A 233 2.68 -26.04 -2.44
C ARG A 233 3.20 -26.36 -1.06
N TYR A 234 3.52 -25.36 -0.23
CA TYR A 234 4.29 -25.54 0.99
C TYR A 234 3.57 -25.14 2.28
N VAL A 235 2.51 -24.34 2.19
CA VAL A 235 1.79 -23.83 3.37
C VAL A 235 0.41 -24.46 3.47
N ASP A 236 -0.44 -24.29 2.45
CA ASP A 236 -1.82 -24.76 2.47
C ASP A 236 -2.24 -25.32 1.10
N LYS A 237 -2.34 -26.65 1.00
CA LYS A 237 -2.74 -27.36 -0.22
C LYS A 237 -4.23 -27.20 -0.58
N GLN A 238 -5.03 -26.60 0.27
CA GLN A 238 -6.42 -26.28 -0.01
C GLN A 238 -6.57 -24.86 -0.56
N ALA A 239 -5.53 -24.03 -0.44
CA ALA A 239 -5.57 -22.65 -0.94
C ALA A 239 -5.72 -22.61 -2.47
N ARG A 240 -6.56 -21.69 -2.94
CA ARG A 240 -6.64 -21.38 -4.38
C ARG A 240 -5.38 -20.65 -4.84
N ILE A 241 -4.87 -21.03 -6.01
CA ILE A 241 -3.78 -20.31 -6.67
C ILE A 241 -4.34 -19.06 -7.35
N LEU A 242 -3.67 -17.93 -7.22
CA LEU A 242 -4.02 -16.70 -7.93
C LEU A 242 -3.75 -16.84 -9.43
N ASP A 243 -4.64 -16.29 -10.25
CA ASP A 243 -4.48 -16.21 -11.70
C ASP A 243 -4.21 -14.77 -12.18
N SER A 244 -4.14 -14.58 -13.49
CA SER A 244 -3.90 -13.27 -14.11
C SER A 244 -5.04 -12.28 -13.85
N LYS A 245 -6.28 -12.75 -13.68
CA LYS A 245 -7.44 -11.90 -13.38
C LYS A 245 -7.38 -11.37 -11.95
N ASP A 246 -7.02 -12.22 -10.97
CA ASP A 246 -6.79 -11.81 -9.58
C ASP A 246 -5.69 -10.74 -9.51
N ALA A 247 -4.56 -10.99 -10.19
CA ALA A 247 -3.42 -10.08 -10.19
C ALA A 247 -3.76 -8.74 -10.86
N PHE A 248 -4.47 -8.77 -11.97
CA PHE A 248 -4.93 -7.57 -12.66
C PHE A 248 -5.96 -6.79 -11.84
N TYR A 249 -6.90 -7.48 -11.17
CA TYR A 249 -7.85 -6.88 -10.24
C TYR A 249 -7.12 -6.14 -9.11
N MET A 250 -6.13 -6.76 -8.45
CA MET A 250 -5.37 -6.13 -7.38
C MET A 250 -4.58 -4.90 -7.87
N ALA A 251 -4.06 -4.94 -9.11
CA ALA A 251 -3.32 -3.84 -9.73
C ALA A 251 -4.22 -2.68 -10.20
N THR A 252 -5.52 -2.88 -10.30
CA THR A 252 -6.48 -1.90 -10.82
C THR A 252 -7.59 -1.60 -9.81
N LEU A 253 -8.74 -2.26 -9.93
CA LEU A 253 -9.93 -2.01 -9.12
C LEU A 253 -9.70 -2.28 -7.62
N GLY A 254 -8.94 -3.32 -7.27
CA GLY A 254 -8.67 -3.69 -5.87
C GLY A 254 -7.97 -2.57 -5.10
N GLY A 255 -6.84 -2.07 -5.63
CA GLY A 255 -6.13 -0.92 -5.07
C GLY A 255 -6.88 0.40 -5.29
N GLY A 256 -7.52 0.56 -6.45
CA GLY A 256 -8.26 1.76 -6.83
C GLY A 256 -9.40 2.13 -5.88
N LYS A 257 -10.09 1.17 -5.33
CA LYS A 257 -11.20 1.36 -4.36
C LYS A 257 -10.82 2.21 -3.15
N PHE A 258 -9.55 2.21 -2.75
CA PHE A 258 -9.08 3.07 -1.66
C PHE A 258 -9.24 4.56 -1.99
N PHE A 259 -9.11 4.92 -3.27
CA PHE A 259 -9.25 6.27 -3.80
C PHE A 259 -10.69 6.60 -4.25
N GLY A 260 -11.64 5.69 -4.04
CA GLY A 260 -13.02 5.83 -4.44
C GLY A 260 -13.38 5.03 -5.68
N LYS A 261 -14.11 5.62 -6.64
CA LYS A 261 -14.45 4.97 -7.90
C LYS A 261 -13.29 5.08 -8.90
N VAL A 262 -12.31 4.22 -8.75
CA VAL A 262 -11.06 4.18 -9.54
C VAL A 262 -10.74 2.75 -9.94
N GLY A 263 -10.07 2.58 -11.09
CA GLY A 263 -9.59 1.28 -11.57
C GLY A 263 -10.58 0.50 -12.42
N SER A 264 -11.64 1.16 -12.91
CA SER A 264 -12.61 0.63 -13.88
C SER A 264 -12.94 1.70 -14.92
N PHE A 265 -13.43 1.27 -16.08
CA PHE A 265 -13.99 2.14 -17.13
C PHE A 265 -15.53 2.21 -17.11
N GLU A 266 -16.16 1.73 -16.04
CA GLU A 266 -17.59 1.85 -15.84
C GLU A 266 -18.02 3.31 -15.65
N GLU A 267 -19.26 3.61 -15.97
CA GLU A 267 -19.84 4.94 -15.81
C GLU A 267 -19.74 5.41 -14.35
N GLY A 268 -19.28 6.64 -14.16
CA GLY A 268 -19.09 7.26 -12.84
C GLY A 268 -17.75 6.97 -12.17
N TYR A 269 -16.86 6.20 -12.83
CA TYR A 269 -15.49 6.05 -12.37
C TYR A 269 -14.60 7.20 -12.88
N GLU A 270 -13.60 7.59 -12.10
CA GLU A 270 -12.57 8.53 -12.55
C GLU A 270 -11.70 7.86 -13.62
N PHE A 271 -11.39 8.60 -14.68
CA PHE A 271 -10.64 8.05 -15.81
C PHE A 271 -9.14 8.00 -15.52
N ASP A 272 -8.70 6.86 -15.02
CA ASP A 272 -7.29 6.47 -14.93
C ASP A 272 -7.03 5.40 -15.99
N ALA A 273 -6.09 5.64 -16.90
CA ALA A 273 -5.87 4.73 -18.02
C ALA A 273 -4.41 4.71 -18.48
N LEU A 274 -4.00 3.54 -18.97
CA LEU A 274 -2.73 3.35 -19.67
C LEU A 274 -3.02 2.88 -21.08
N VAL A 275 -2.39 3.51 -22.07
CA VAL A 275 -2.36 3.02 -23.45
C VAL A 275 -1.06 2.25 -23.64
N ILE A 276 -1.19 0.95 -23.90
CA ILE A 276 -0.08 0.01 -24.03
C ILE A 276 0.08 -0.37 -25.50
N ASP A 277 1.27 -0.19 -26.06
CA ASP A 277 1.64 -0.72 -27.36
C ASP A 277 2.35 -2.07 -27.18
N ASP A 278 1.62 -3.15 -27.36
CA ASP A 278 2.18 -4.52 -27.27
C ASP A 278 2.65 -5.07 -28.63
N SER A 279 2.63 -4.27 -29.70
CA SER A 279 3.14 -4.67 -31.02
C SER A 279 4.65 -4.95 -31.00
N LEU A 280 5.36 -4.34 -30.05
CA LEU A 280 6.79 -4.56 -29.81
C LEU A 280 7.10 -5.94 -29.15
N ILE A 281 6.07 -6.63 -28.64
CA ILE A 281 6.23 -7.95 -28.01
C ILE A 281 6.15 -9.01 -29.11
N PRO A 282 7.22 -9.76 -29.41
CA PRO A 282 7.21 -10.79 -30.44
C PRO A 282 6.06 -11.79 -30.28
N SER A 283 5.33 -12.04 -31.35
CA SER A 283 4.19 -12.96 -31.36
C SER A 283 4.25 -13.92 -32.53
N LEU A 284 3.95 -15.19 -32.27
CA LEU A 284 3.86 -16.23 -33.30
C LEU A 284 2.42 -16.47 -33.78
N ARG A 285 1.43 -15.88 -33.12
CA ARG A 285 0.00 -15.97 -33.43
C ARG A 285 -0.74 -14.77 -32.85
N ASP A 286 -1.98 -14.61 -33.23
CA ASP A 286 -2.89 -13.66 -32.56
C ASP A 286 -3.27 -14.18 -31.17
N PHE A 287 -3.42 -13.25 -30.24
CA PHE A 287 -3.79 -13.51 -28.85
C PHE A 287 -5.11 -12.85 -28.51
N THR A 288 -5.90 -13.51 -27.63
CA THR A 288 -7.07 -12.88 -27.02
C THR A 288 -6.66 -11.75 -26.08
N ILE A 289 -7.59 -10.89 -25.69
CA ILE A 289 -7.28 -9.78 -24.76
C ILE A 289 -6.76 -10.29 -23.42
N GLU A 290 -7.30 -11.40 -22.90
CA GLU A 290 -6.86 -12.03 -21.66
C GLU A 290 -5.42 -12.54 -21.79
N GLU A 291 -5.09 -13.21 -22.87
CA GLU A 291 -3.73 -13.67 -23.16
C GLU A 291 -2.73 -12.51 -23.32
N ARG A 292 -3.16 -11.39 -23.92
CA ARG A 292 -2.34 -10.18 -24.05
C ARG A 292 -2.07 -9.56 -22.67
N ILE A 293 -3.08 -9.47 -21.79
CA ILE A 293 -2.92 -8.99 -20.41
C ILE A 293 -1.98 -9.91 -19.64
N GLU A 294 -2.17 -11.23 -19.73
CA GLU A 294 -1.29 -12.19 -19.05
C GLU A 294 0.17 -12.06 -19.53
N ARG A 295 0.39 -11.94 -20.83
CA ARG A 295 1.73 -11.68 -21.39
C ARG A 295 2.34 -10.39 -20.85
N LEU A 296 1.57 -9.31 -20.77
CA LEU A 296 2.02 -8.03 -20.20
C LEU A 296 2.46 -8.19 -18.75
N LEU A 297 1.72 -8.94 -17.91
CA LEU A 297 2.09 -9.22 -16.52
C LEU A 297 3.44 -9.95 -16.40
N TYR A 298 3.80 -10.80 -17.38
CA TYR A 298 5.06 -11.55 -17.34
C TYR A 298 6.23 -10.82 -17.98
N ILE A 299 5.99 -10.02 -19.02
CA ILE A 299 7.04 -9.27 -19.72
C ILE A 299 7.45 -8.04 -18.92
N VAL A 300 6.49 -7.26 -18.43
CA VAL A 300 6.69 -6.07 -17.58
C VAL A 300 7.76 -5.12 -18.15
N ASP A 301 7.41 -4.39 -19.22
CA ASP A 301 8.29 -3.36 -19.79
C ASP A 301 7.53 -2.02 -19.85
N GLU A 302 7.97 -1.04 -19.08
CA GLU A 302 7.38 0.30 -19.00
C GLU A 302 7.47 1.04 -20.34
N LYS A 303 8.39 0.67 -21.24
CA LYS A 303 8.50 1.24 -22.59
C LYS A 303 7.29 0.94 -23.47
N LEU A 304 6.47 -0.04 -23.09
CA LEU A 304 5.22 -0.33 -23.78
C LEU A 304 4.13 0.71 -23.50
N ILE A 305 4.28 1.55 -22.47
CA ILE A 305 3.33 2.60 -22.11
C ILE A 305 3.54 3.79 -23.05
N ILE A 306 2.60 4.02 -23.97
CA ILE A 306 2.65 5.17 -24.89
C ILE A 306 1.85 6.37 -24.39
N GLN A 307 0.85 6.16 -23.56
CA GLN A 307 0.11 7.24 -22.91
C GLN A 307 -0.36 6.79 -21.51
N LYS A 308 -0.40 7.73 -20.58
CA LYS A 308 -0.88 7.52 -19.22
C LYS A 308 -1.81 8.66 -18.83
N TYR A 309 -2.96 8.31 -18.29
CA TYR A 309 -3.96 9.27 -17.81
C TYR A 309 -4.23 9.03 -16.32
N CYS A 310 -4.30 10.11 -15.56
CA CYS A 310 -4.73 10.11 -14.17
C CYS A 310 -5.84 11.15 -13.99
N LYS A 311 -7.01 10.74 -13.54
CA LYS A 311 -8.21 11.59 -13.40
C LYS A 311 -8.52 12.38 -14.68
N GLY A 312 -8.40 11.73 -15.84
CA GLY A 312 -8.64 12.32 -17.15
C GLY A 312 -7.50 13.21 -17.70
N ASN A 313 -6.48 13.49 -16.92
CA ASN A 313 -5.34 14.31 -17.35
C ASN A 313 -4.22 13.45 -17.90
N LEU A 314 -3.70 13.82 -19.07
CA LEU A 314 -2.53 13.16 -19.65
C LEU A 314 -1.28 13.49 -18.82
N ILE A 315 -0.66 12.44 -18.30
CA ILE A 315 0.63 12.54 -17.60
C ILE A 315 1.73 12.66 -18.68
N LYS A 316 2.42 13.77 -18.69
CA LYS A 316 3.55 14.01 -19.60
C LYS A 316 4.80 13.35 -19.03
N ASN A 317 5.43 12.49 -19.81
CA ASN A 317 6.73 11.87 -19.46
C ASN A 317 7.87 12.89 -19.53
#